data_58080575fa2f8bcec82f015d63fcbee1
#
_entry.id   58080575fa2f8bcec82f015d63fcbee1
#
_cell.length_a   1.000
_cell.length_b   1.000
_cell.length_c   1.000
_cell.angle_alpha   90.00
_cell.angle_beta   90.00
_cell.angle_gamma   90.00
#
_symmetry.space_group_name_H-M   'P 1'
#
loop_
_entity.id
_entity.type
_entity.pdbx_description
1 polymer ?
#
loop_
_entity_poly.entity_id
_entity_poly.type
_entity_poly.pdbx_seq_one_letter_code
_entity_poly.pdbx_strand_id
1 'polypeptide(L)'
;PHLVPLPIQAIEVFRELQPLTGSGRYVFPSVRSVTKPMSENTVNAALRYMGYSKQTMTGHGFRAMARTILDEVLQIRPDFIEAQLAHAVRDPNGRAYNRTAHLAERKKMMQQWADYLDGLKAGAKILPFKQAEKKIQIKACIVKYDVLCIKP
;
A
#
# COMPACT_ATOMS: atom_id res chain seq x y z
N PRO A 1 16.07 -0.26 11.80
CA PRO A 1 14.92 0.58 11.47
C PRO A 1 14.81 0.74 9.96
N HIS A 2 13.59 0.69 9.43
CA HIS A 2 13.27 0.90 8.04
C HIS A 2 12.55 2.24 7.89
N LEU A 3 13.07 3.14 7.03
CA LEU A 3 12.43 4.42 6.73
C LEU A 3 11.38 4.22 5.64
N VAL A 4 10.16 4.64 5.92
CA VAL A 4 9.03 4.55 4.98
C VAL A 4 8.59 5.97 4.62
N PRO A 5 8.87 6.47 3.40
CA PRO A 5 8.35 7.75 2.96
C PRO A 5 6.82 7.67 2.82
N LEU A 6 6.14 8.70 3.30
CA LEU A 6 4.69 8.80 3.25
C LEU A 6 4.27 9.77 2.13
N PRO A 7 3.24 9.45 1.33
CA PRO A 7 2.60 10.38 0.42
C PRO A 7 1.74 11.40 1.20
N ILE A 8 1.35 12.48 0.55
CA ILE A 8 0.55 13.56 1.15
C ILE A 8 -0.76 13.01 1.73
N GLN A 9 -1.45 12.16 0.99
CA GLN A 9 -2.71 11.54 1.40
C GLN A 9 -2.57 10.73 2.71
N ALA A 10 -1.48 10.00 2.87
CA ALA A 10 -1.24 9.27 4.13
C ALA A 10 -0.95 10.23 5.30
N ILE A 11 -0.26 11.33 5.04
CA ILE A 11 -0.01 12.37 6.06
C ILE A 11 -1.33 13.01 6.50
N GLU A 12 -2.25 13.24 5.57
CA GLU A 12 -3.58 13.79 5.88
C GLU A 12 -4.37 12.83 6.78
N VAL A 13 -4.40 11.53 6.46
CA VAL A 13 -5.02 10.51 7.32
C VAL A 13 -4.42 10.53 8.74
N PHE A 14 -3.10 10.66 8.88
CA PHE A 14 -2.47 10.75 10.20
C PHE A 14 -2.83 12.05 10.94
N ARG A 15 -3.00 13.16 10.23
CA ARG A 15 -3.47 14.43 10.82
C ARG A 15 -4.91 14.32 11.31
N GLU A 16 -5.79 13.65 10.57
CA GLU A 16 -7.17 13.36 11.01
C GLU A 16 -7.21 12.43 12.24
N LEU A 17 -6.28 11.49 12.34
CA LEU A 17 -6.18 10.60 13.49
C LEU A 17 -5.59 11.26 14.74
N GLN A 18 -4.77 12.29 14.57
CA GLN A 18 -4.04 12.93 15.66
C GLN A 18 -4.95 13.43 16.81
N PRO A 19 -6.10 14.08 16.56
CA PRO A 19 -7.00 14.48 17.64
C PRO A 19 -7.59 13.30 18.42
N LEU A 20 -7.71 12.14 17.79
CA LEU A 20 -8.32 10.95 18.37
C LEU A 20 -7.33 10.11 19.19
N THR A 21 -6.11 9.97 18.70
CA THR A 21 -5.11 9.03 19.27
C THR A 21 -3.77 9.67 19.60
N GLY A 22 -3.57 10.94 19.24
CA GLY A 22 -2.26 11.61 19.33
C GLY A 22 -1.77 11.88 20.76
N SER A 23 -2.66 11.85 21.77
CA SER A 23 -2.28 11.92 23.18
C SER A 23 -1.74 10.58 23.71
N GLY A 24 -1.93 9.49 22.98
CA GLY A 24 -1.52 8.14 23.36
C GLY A 24 -0.13 7.76 22.81
N ARG A 25 0.34 6.61 23.28
CA ARG A 25 1.63 6.03 22.83
C ARG A 25 1.54 5.47 21.40
N TYR A 26 0.38 5.08 20.94
CA TYR A 26 0.17 4.37 19.68
C TYR A 26 -0.75 5.16 18.77
N VAL A 27 -0.37 5.26 17.50
CA VAL A 27 -1.23 5.85 16.45
C VAL A 27 -2.50 5.00 16.26
N PHE A 28 -2.34 3.69 16.34
CA PHE A 28 -3.44 2.71 16.26
C PHE A 28 -3.50 1.91 17.57
N PRO A 29 -4.17 2.43 18.60
CA PRO A 29 -4.34 1.71 19.86
C PRO A 29 -5.34 0.56 19.72
N SER A 30 -5.30 -0.36 20.65
CA SER A 30 -6.33 -1.40 20.79
C SER A 30 -7.66 -0.78 21.24
N VAL A 31 -8.77 -1.26 20.69
CA VAL A 31 -10.13 -0.87 21.11
C VAL A 31 -10.38 -1.19 22.60
N ARG A 32 -9.72 -2.23 23.13
CA ARG A 32 -9.88 -2.66 24.51
C ARG A 32 -8.98 -1.94 25.51
N SER A 33 -7.87 -1.35 25.05
CA SER A 33 -6.88 -0.71 25.91
C SER A 33 -6.01 0.25 25.12
N VAL A 34 -6.04 1.51 25.46
CA VAL A 34 -5.20 2.56 24.85
C VAL A 34 -3.69 2.37 25.13
N THR A 35 -3.35 1.54 26.11
CA THR A 35 -1.95 1.26 26.47
C THR A 35 -1.30 0.15 25.63
N LYS A 36 -2.07 -0.48 24.75
CA LYS A 36 -1.61 -1.54 23.85
C LYS A 36 -1.87 -1.15 22.39
N PRO A 37 -1.03 -1.59 21.43
CA PRO A 37 -1.33 -1.40 20.02
C PRO A 37 -2.53 -2.25 19.60
N MET A 38 -3.14 -1.91 18.48
CA MET A 38 -4.13 -2.79 17.85
C MET A 38 -3.48 -4.14 17.48
N SER A 39 -4.28 -5.21 17.49
CA SER A 39 -3.78 -6.55 17.17
C SER A 39 -3.47 -6.67 15.65
N GLU A 40 -2.52 -7.54 15.32
CA GLU A 40 -2.16 -7.83 13.94
C GLU A 40 -3.35 -8.30 13.08
N ASN A 41 -4.34 -8.93 13.72
CA ASN A 41 -5.52 -9.41 13.02
C ASN A 41 -6.62 -8.35 12.85
N THR A 42 -6.47 -7.14 13.42
CA THR A 42 -7.52 -6.11 13.41
C THR A 42 -7.92 -5.72 12.00
N VAL A 43 -6.95 -5.52 11.09
CA VAL A 43 -7.22 -5.18 9.69
C VAL A 43 -7.99 -6.29 8.98
N ASN A 44 -7.61 -7.55 9.18
CA ASN A 44 -8.33 -8.68 8.60
C ASN A 44 -9.75 -8.81 9.16
N ALA A 45 -9.94 -8.58 10.45
CA ALA A 45 -11.26 -8.58 11.08
C ALA A 45 -12.13 -7.46 10.50
N ALA A 46 -11.60 -6.25 10.34
CA ALA A 46 -12.32 -5.13 9.72
C ALA A 46 -12.75 -5.46 8.28
N LEU A 47 -11.87 -6.06 7.47
CA LEU A 47 -12.21 -6.51 6.12
C LEU A 47 -13.37 -7.52 6.12
N ARG A 48 -13.36 -8.49 7.07
CA ARG A 48 -14.46 -9.46 7.23
C ARG A 48 -15.77 -8.76 7.58
N TYR A 49 -15.69 -7.79 8.50
CA TYR A 49 -16.85 -7.03 8.92
C TYR A 49 -17.47 -6.21 7.78
N MET A 50 -16.65 -5.71 6.87
CA MET A 50 -17.08 -5.03 5.65
C MET A 50 -17.57 -5.99 4.55
N GLY A 51 -17.60 -7.32 4.80
CA GLY A 51 -18.10 -8.32 3.85
C GLY A 51 -17.04 -8.89 2.89
N TYR A 52 -15.79 -8.47 2.97
CA TYR A 52 -14.73 -9.05 2.13
C TYR A 52 -14.27 -10.40 2.67
N SER A 53 -14.37 -11.46 1.87
CA SER A 53 -13.91 -12.80 2.25
C SER A 53 -12.37 -12.87 2.32
N LYS A 54 -11.84 -13.93 2.95
CA LYS A 54 -10.38 -14.17 2.96
C LYS A 54 -9.81 -14.36 1.57
N GLN A 55 -10.61 -14.92 0.67
CA GLN A 55 -10.23 -15.15 -0.72
C GLN A 55 -10.24 -13.84 -1.53
N THR A 56 -11.04 -12.85 -1.11
CA THR A 56 -11.12 -11.55 -1.79
C THR A 56 -9.96 -10.66 -1.38
N MET A 57 -9.74 -10.46 -0.07
CA MET A 57 -8.71 -9.55 0.41
C MET A 57 -8.21 -9.91 1.82
N THR A 58 -6.91 -9.71 2.01
CA THR A 58 -6.26 -9.78 3.33
C THR A 58 -5.32 -8.58 3.49
N GLY A 59 -4.87 -8.31 4.72
CA GLY A 59 -3.84 -7.29 4.97
C GLY A 59 -2.56 -7.52 4.13
N HIS A 60 -2.16 -8.78 3.94
CA HIS A 60 -1.05 -9.13 3.05
C HIS A 60 -1.38 -8.92 1.56
N GLY A 61 -2.64 -9.08 1.19
CA GLY A 61 -3.12 -8.84 -0.18
C GLY A 61 -2.90 -7.40 -0.65
N PHE A 62 -3.04 -6.41 0.22
CA PHE A 62 -2.70 -5.01 -0.13
C PHE A 62 -1.24 -4.85 -0.54
N ARG A 63 -0.34 -5.57 0.12
CA ARG A 63 1.10 -5.53 -0.20
C ARG A 63 1.38 -6.17 -1.55
N ALA A 64 0.77 -7.32 -1.84
CA ALA A 64 0.88 -8.00 -3.13
C ALA A 64 0.30 -7.15 -4.27
N MET A 65 -0.88 -6.55 -4.04
CA MET A 65 -1.53 -5.63 -4.99
C MET A 65 -0.63 -4.42 -5.30
N ALA A 66 -0.10 -3.77 -4.26
CA ALA A 66 0.78 -2.62 -4.44
C ALA A 66 2.02 -2.98 -5.25
N ARG A 67 2.66 -4.12 -4.96
CA ARG A 67 3.81 -4.60 -5.73
C ARG A 67 3.49 -4.77 -7.21
N THR A 68 2.39 -5.47 -7.51
CA THR A 68 1.99 -5.75 -8.90
C THR A 68 1.66 -4.46 -9.66
N ILE A 69 0.89 -3.56 -9.06
CA ILE A 69 0.49 -2.33 -9.75
C ILE A 69 1.68 -1.38 -9.93
N LEU A 70 2.54 -1.25 -8.92
CA LEU A 70 3.75 -0.44 -9.04
C LEU A 70 4.68 -0.93 -10.16
N ASP A 71 4.82 -2.25 -10.30
CA ASP A 71 5.67 -2.88 -11.31
C ASP A 71 5.01 -2.84 -12.70
N GLU A 72 3.80 -3.41 -12.82
CA GLU A 72 3.19 -3.68 -14.12
C GLU A 72 2.42 -2.47 -14.70
N VAL A 73 1.82 -1.63 -13.86
CA VAL A 73 0.98 -0.50 -14.29
C VAL A 73 1.75 0.81 -14.25
N LEU A 74 2.42 1.10 -13.15
CA LEU A 74 3.17 2.34 -12.96
C LEU A 74 4.62 2.23 -13.45
N GLN A 75 5.06 1.02 -13.84
CA GLN A 75 6.37 0.74 -14.41
C GLN A 75 7.54 1.26 -13.55
N ILE A 76 7.38 1.15 -12.25
CA ILE A 76 8.41 1.53 -11.28
C ILE A 76 9.49 0.43 -11.24
N ARG A 77 10.73 0.84 -11.15
CA ARG A 77 11.86 -0.08 -11.02
C ARG A 77 11.69 -1.03 -9.82
N PRO A 78 11.87 -2.35 -10.02
CA PRO A 78 11.66 -3.34 -8.96
C PRO A 78 12.51 -3.12 -7.71
N ASP A 79 13.75 -2.63 -7.85
CA ASP A 79 14.63 -2.35 -6.71
C ASP A 79 14.08 -1.28 -5.75
N PHE A 80 13.35 -0.27 -6.27
CA PHE A 80 12.66 0.72 -5.43
C PHE A 80 11.48 0.10 -4.68
N ILE A 81 10.73 -0.76 -5.37
CA ILE A 81 9.58 -1.47 -4.80
C ILE A 81 10.03 -2.41 -3.69
N GLU A 82 11.03 -3.25 -3.95
CA GLU A 82 11.57 -4.20 -2.98
C GLU A 82 12.19 -3.48 -1.76
N ALA A 83 12.89 -2.35 -1.99
CA ALA A 83 13.40 -1.52 -0.91
C ALA A 83 12.28 -0.90 -0.06
N GLN A 84 11.16 -0.48 -0.68
CA GLN A 84 9.99 0.05 0.03
C GLN A 84 9.30 -1.03 0.85
N LEU A 85 9.20 -2.23 0.31
CA LEU A 85 8.58 -3.37 0.95
C LEU A 85 9.49 -4.04 2.00
N ALA A 86 10.69 -3.53 2.22
CA ALA A 86 11.70 -4.12 3.12
C ALA A 86 11.97 -5.61 2.81
N HIS A 87 11.88 -6.01 1.55
CA HIS A 87 12.33 -7.31 1.13
C HIS A 87 13.86 -7.36 1.16
N ALA A 88 14.41 -8.51 1.57
CA ALA A 88 15.85 -8.71 1.53
C ALA A 88 16.31 -8.74 0.07
N VAL A 89 16.86 -7.64 -0.42
CA VAL A 89 17.60 -7.64 -1.68
C VAL A 89 18.93 -8.35 -1.38
N ARG A 90 19.12 -9.51 -1.99
CA ARG A 90 20.43 -10.19 -1.97
C ARG A 90 21.39 -9.34 -2.80
N ASP A 91 22.07 -8.41 -2.15
CA ASP A 91 23.20 -7.71 -2.73
C ASP A 91 24.45 -8.59 -2.55
N PRO A 92 25.08 -9.04 -3.63
CA PRO A 92 26.34 -9.81 -3.56
C PRO A 92 27.46 -9.10 -2.78
N ASN A 93 27.37 -7.77 -2.66
CA ASN A 93 28.38 -6.91 -1.99
C ASN A 93 28.03 -6.58 -0.53
N GLY A 94 27.04 -7.26 0.08
CA GLY A 94 26.79 -7.17 1.53
C GLY A 94 26.32 -5.81 2.04
N ARG A 95 25.67 -4.99 1.24
CA ARG A 95 25.10 -3.69 1.66
C ARG A 95 23.87 -3.86 2.55
N ALA A 96 23.96 -4.72 3.56
CA ALA A 96 22.87 -5.02 4.51
C ALA A 96 22.40 -3.81 5.35
N TYR A 97 23.01 -2.63 5.17
CA TYR A 97 22.78 -1.46 6.04
C TYR A 97 22.29 -0.21 5.32
N ASN A 98 21.90 -0.26 4.07
CA ASN A 98 21.44 0.95 3.38
C ASN A 98 19.96 1.25 3.69
N ARG A 99 19.71 1.79 4.89
CA ARG A 99 18.36 2.18 5.38
C ARG A 99 17.71 3.28 4.57
N THR A 100 18.51 4.04 3.83
CA THR A 100 18.09 5.16 2.98
C THR A 100 18.17 4.84 1.49
N ALA A 101 18.35 3.55 1.14
CA ALA A 101 18.40 3.16 -0.26
C ALA A 101 17.21 3.73 -1.03
N HIS A 102 17.52 4.48 -2.08
CA HIS A 102 16.54 5.04 -3.00
C HIS A 102 15.44 5.90 -2.34
N LEU A 103 15.75 6.61 -1.24
CA LEU A 103 14.73 7.33 -0.47
C LEU A 103 14.00 8.39 -1.32
N ALA A 104 14.71 9.11 -2.18
CA ALA A 104 14.12 10.13 -3.05
C ALA A 104 13.19 9.51 -4.10
N GLU A 105 13.62 8.42 -4.72
CA GLU A 105 12.83 7.67 -5.70
C GLU A 105 11.62 6.99 -5.03
N ARG A 106 11.81 6.40 -3.86
CA ARG A 106 10.73 5.82 -3.07
C ARG A 106 9.69 6.86 -2.64
N LYS A 107 10.11 8.08 -2.31
CA LYS A 107 9.18 9.18 -2.01
C LYS A 107 8.33 9.53 -3.22
N LYS A 108 8.91 9.63 -4.42
CA LYS A 108 8.18 9.86 -5.67
C LYS A 108 7.22 8.71 -5.96
N MET A 109 7.69 7.48 -5.84
CA MET A 109 6.90 6.27 -6.06
C MET A 109 5.67 6.23 -5.14
N MET A 110 5.84 6.51 -3.85
CA MET A 110 4.73 6.51 -2.89
C MET A 110 3.70 7.61 -3.20
N GLN A 111 4.12 8.77 -3.69
CA GLN A 111 3.20 9.80 -4.16
C GLN A 111 2.45 9.35 -5.41
N GLN A 112 3.13 8.81 -6.41
CA GLN A 112 2.50 8.25 -7.62
C GLN A 112 1.49 7.15 -7.29
N TRP A 113 1.83 6.28 -6.32
CA TRP A 113 0.91 5.25 -5.82
C TRP A 113 -0.37 5.86 -5.24
N ALA A 114 -0.24 6.87 -4.39
CA ALA A 114 -1.39 7.50 -3.76
C ALA A 114 -2.26 8.27 -4.78
N ASP A 115 -1.63 8.97 -5.71
CA ASP A 115 -2.33 9.68 -6.80
C ASP A 115 -3.07 8.70 -7.72
N TYR A 116 -2.48 7.53 -7.99
CA TYR A 116 -3.12 6.45 -8.72
C TYR A 116 -4.38 5.93 -8.02
N LEU A 117 -4.30 5.70 -6.70
CA LEU A 117 -5.46 5.28 -5.91
C LEU A 117 -6.57 6.34 -5.89
N ASP A 118 -6.22 7.62 -5.79
CA ASP A 118 -7.18 8.71 -5.87
C ASP A 118 -7.83 8.79 -7.26
N GLY A 119 -7.07 8.55 -8.33
CA GLY A 119 -7.60 8.43 -9.68
C GLY A 119 -8.61 7.30 -9.81
N LEU A 120 -8.33 6.14 -9.23
CA LEU A 120 -9.28 5.01 -9.18
C LEU A 120 -10.56 5.37 -8.42
N LYS A 121 -10.41 6.01 -7.26
CA LYS A 121 -11.52 6.45 -6.43
C LYS A 121 -12.41 7.47 -7.15
N ALA A 122 -11.82 8.35 -7.95
CA ALA A 122 -12.55 9.32 -8.77
C ALA A 122 -13.21 8.72 -10.02
N GLY A 123 -13.07 7.40 -10.27
CA GLY A 123 -13.61 6.72 -11.44
C GLY A 123 -12.85 7.01 -12.75
N ALA A 124 -11.62 7.45 -12.67
CA ALA A 124 -10.77 7.68 -13.83
C ALA A 124 -10.57 6.38 -14.63
N LYS A 125 -10.83 6.41 -15.94
CA LYS A 125 -10.45 5.31 -16.83
C LYS A 125 -8.94 5.27 -16.95
N ILE A 126 -8.32 4.31 -16.29
CA ILE A 126 -6.88 4.07 -16.45
C ILE A 126 -6.68 3.36 -17.76
N LEU A 127 -6.16 4.09 -18.75
CA LEU A 127 -5.71 3.49 -19.99
C LEU A 127 -4.34 2.85 -19.72
N PRO A 128 -4.19 1.54 -19.89
CA PRO A 128 -2.89 0.91 -19.77
C PRO A 128 -1.97 1.50 -20.84
N PHE A 129 -0.78 1.91 -20.42
CA PHE A 129 0.27 2.32 -21.36
C PHE A 129 0.54 1.16 -22.32
N LYS A 130 0.61 1.43 -23.64
CA LYS A 130 0.75 0.41 -24.67
C LYS A 130 1.88 -0.57 -24.33
N GLN A 131 1.53 -1.76 -23.90
CA GLN A 131 2.39 -2.93 -24.03
C GLN A 131 1.80 -3.86 -25.10
N ALA A 132 2.65 -4.21 -26.06
CA ALA A 132 2.37 -5.29 -26.96
C ALA A 132 2.18 -6.60 -26.19
N GLU A 133 1.05 -7.25 -26.41
CA GLU A 133 0.78 -8.67 -26.22
C GLU A 133 1.07 -9.36 -24.87
N LYS A 134 0.30 -9.01 -23.82
CA LYS A 134 -0.13 -9.98 -22.78
C LYS A 134 -1.48 -9.57 -22.21
N LYS A 135 -2.52 -9.80 -22.98
CA LYS A 135 -3.86 -9.20 -22.83
C LYS A 135 -4.83 -9.86 -21.83
N ILE A 136 -4.50 -10.93 -21.12
CA ILE A 136 -5.56 -11.76 -20.54
C ILE A 136 -5.68 -11.68 -19.01
N GLN A 137 -4.62 -11.35 -18.29
CA GLN A 137 -4.65 -11.46 -16.82
C GLN A 137 -4.91 -10.14 -16.08
N ILE A 138 -4.62 -9.01 -16.68
CA ILE A 138 -4.75 -7.69 -16.04
C ILE A 138 -6.23 -7.27 -15.91
N LYS A 139 -7.07 -7.61 -16.90
CA LYS A 139 -8.50 -7.32 -16.86
C LYS A 139 -9.23 -7.98 -15.68
N ALA A 140 -8.83 -9.19 -15.32
CA ALA A 140 -9.42 -9.91 -14.20
C ALA A 140 -9.00 -9.34 -12.83
N CYS A 141 -7.80 -8.78 -12.74
CA CYS A 141 -7.30 -8.18 -11.51
C CYS A 141 -7.95 -6.80 -11.27
N ILE A 142 -8.05 -5.96 -12.31
CA ILE A 142 -8.62 -4.61 -12.21
C ILE A 142 -10.13 -4.69 -11.93
N VAL A 143 -10.87 -5.57 -12.61
CA VAL A 143 -12.32 -5.75 -12.38
C VAL A 143 -12.62 -6.25 -10.97
N LYS A 144 -11.72 -7.03 -10.36
CA LYS A 144 -11.89 -7.48 -8.96
C LYS A 144 -11.64 -6.36 -7.93
N TYR A 145 -10.90 -5.32 -8.28
CA TYR A 145 -10.53 -4.23 -7.38
C TYR A 145 -11.38 -2.96 -7.56
N ASP A 146 -12.09 -2.78 -8.69
CA ASP A 146 -13.08 -1.71 -8.87
C ASP A 146 -14.20 -1.78 -7.82
N VAL A 147 -14.47 -2.97 -7.26
CA VAL A 147 -15.44 -3.17 -6.19
C VAL A 147 -14.92 -2.70 -4.82
N LEU A 148 -13.60 -2.56 -4.66
CA LEU A 148 -12.98 -2.16 -3.39
C LEU A 148 -13.02 -0.66 -3.11
N CYS A 149 -13.25 0.17 -4.13
CA CYS A 149 -13.28 1.63 -3.98
C CYS A 149 -14.67 2.24 -4.01
N ILE A 150 -15.75 1.46 -4.23
CA ILE A 150 -17.07 2.04 -4.42
C ILE A 150 -18.10 1.32 -3.53
N LYS A 151 -18.22 1.76 -2.28
CA LYS A 151 -19.50 2.04 -1.62
C LYS A 151 -19.27 2.77 -0.32
N PRO A 152 -20.12 3.79 -0.03
CA PRO A 152 -20.08 4.55 1.20
C PRO A 152 -20.39 3.69 2.43
#